data_7349cecacb1a6d1e481d978e5928cd43
#
_entry.id   7349cecacb1a6d1e481d978e5928cd43
#
_cell.length_a   1.000
_cell.length_b   1.000
_cell.length_c   1.000
_cell.angle_alpha   90.00
_cell.angle_beta   90.00
_cell.angle_gamma   90.00
#
_symmetry.space_group_name_H-M   'P 1'
#
loop_
_entity.id
_entity.type
_entity.pdbx_description
1 polymer ?
#
loop_
_entity_poly.entity_id
_entity_poly.type
_entity_poly.pdbx_seq_one_letter_code
_entity_poly.pdbx_strand_id
1 'polypeptide(L)'
;MAPDVDLDAVAASTPGMVGADLANLVNEAALLAARRGHDQVGTADFADALEKIVLGSVRGIMLSREERERTAYHESGHALLGMLTPGADPVRKVSIIPRGRALGVTFQAPDTDRYGYSEQYLRGRIVGALGGRAAEEIVYSDVTTGAESDLDQVTSIARQMVGRWGMSDAVGPIAVLPPPGQESPLGLDGVAPATRELVDLEVRRIVDECHDEALATLTAHREQLDRLAHALLAKETLDEDEAYAAAEVPRDEAPGVLARGDVPGILPDPGAPPRADAVVAGS
;
A
#
# COMPACT_ATOMS: atom_id res chain seq x y z
N MET A 1 8.18 -2.45 29.73
CA MET A 1 7.70 -1.43 28.81
C MET A 1 7.74 -0.08 29.48
N ALA A 2 8.05 0.95 28.74
CA ALA A 2 8.00 2.33 29.22
C ALA A 2 6.52 2.81 29.35
N PRO A 3 6.23 3.78 30.22
CA PRO A 3 4.86 4.26 30.45
C PRO A 3 4.20 4.97 29.26
N ASP A 4 4.99 5.37 28.26
CA ASP A 4 4.55 6.04 27.04
C ASP A 4 3.99 5.09 25.98
N VAL A 5 4.09 3.76 26.18
CA VAL A 5 3.62 2.76 25.20
C VAL A 5 2.13 2.55 25.33
N ASP A 6 1.41 2.94 24.28
CA ASP A 6 0.01 2.62 24.07
C ASP A 6 -0.10 1.36 23.20
N LEU A 7 -0.50 0.24 23.82
CA LEU A 7 -0.64 -1.04 23.13
C LEU A 7 -1.81 -1.06 22.13
N ASP A 8 -2.86 -0.28 22.37
CA ASP A 8 -3.98 -0.17 21.44
C ASP A 8 -3.55 0.57 20.17
N ALA A 9 -2.73 1.61 20.30
CA ALA A 9 -2.12 2.31 19.16
C ALA A 9 -1.16 1.39 18.38
N VAL A 10 -0.33 0.59 19.08
CA VAL A 10 0.54 -0.40 18.43
C VAL A 10 -0.29 -1.45 17.69
N ALA A 11 -1.37 -1.95 18.28
CA ALA A 11 -2.25 -2.93 17.63
C ALA A 11 -2.94 -2.32 16.40
N ALA A 12 -3.40 -1.08 16.47
CA ALA A 12 -4.00 -0.37 15.33
C ALA A 12 -3.02 -0.17 14.17
N SER A 13 -1.71 -0.08 14.45
CA SER A 13 -0.67 0.07 13.41
C SER A 13 -0.18 -1.26 12.81
N THR A 14 -0.75 -2.41 13.21
CA THR A 14 -0.35 -3.75 12.77
C THR A 14 -1.47 -4.55 12.09
N PRO A 15 -2.27 -3.98 11.16
CA PRO A 15 -3.35 -4.69 10.50
C PRO A 15 -2.81 -5.90 9.72
N GLY A 16 -3.52 -7.02 9.77
CA GLY A 16 -3.14 -8.25 9.06
C GLY A 16 -1.98 -9.05 9.67
N MET A 17 -1.31 -8.57 10.72
CA MET A 17 -0.26 -9.32 11.40
C MET A 17 -0.85 -10.46 12.25
N VAL A 18 -0.23 -11.64 12.15
CA VAL A 18 -0.59 -12.79 12.99
C VAL A 18 0.26 -12.83 14.28
N GLY A 19 -0.11 -13.68 15.24
CA GLY A 19 0.58 -13.75 16.53
C GLY A 19 2.10 -13.93 16.45
N ALA A 20 2.60 -14.64 15.42
CA ALA A 20 4.04 -14.80 15.19
C ALA A 20 4.71 -13.48 14.78
N ASP A 21 4.04 -12.67 13.95
CA ASP A 21 4.55 -11.37 13.52
C ASP A 21 4.59 -10.38 14.68
N LEU A 22 3.54 -10.38 15.52
CA LEU A 22 3.49 -9.55 16.72
C LEU A 22 4.58 -9.94 17.74
N ALA A 23 4.84 -11.24 17.90
CA ALA A 23 5.94 -11.71 18.73
C ALA A 23 7.31 -11.24 18.19
N ASN A 24 7.47 -11.28 16.86
CA ASN A 24 8.67 -10.75 16.21
C ASN A 24 8.80 -9.24 16.40
N LEU A 25 7.70 -8.48 16.29
CA LEU A 25 7.67 -7.04 16.54
C LEU A 25 8.15 -6.69 17.95
N VAL A 26 7.61 -7.38 18.97
CA VAL A 26 8.03 -7.17 20.37
C VAL A 26 9.51 -7.48 20.56
N ASN A 27 10.00 -8.58 19.97
CA ASN A 27 11.41 -8.95 20.02
C ASN A 27 12.33 -7.92 19.35
N GLU A 28 11.98 -7.45 18.16
CA GLU A 28 12.74 -6.41 17.43
C GLU A 28 12.72 -5.07 18.19
N ALA A 29 11.61 -4.68 18.79
CA ALA A 29 11.52 -3.47 19.62
C ALA A 29 12.44 -3.58 20.85
N ALA A 30 12.47 -4.74 21.50
CA ALA A 30 13.37 -4.98 22.63
C ALA A 30 14.84 -4.93 22.22
N LEU A 31 15.19 -5.50 21.06
CA LEU A 31 16.56 -5.44 20.53
C LEU A 31 16.98 -4.01 20.18
N LEU A 32 16.07 -3.20 19.61
CA LEU A 32 16.33 -1.78 19.32
C LEU A 32 16.53 -0.97 20.59
N ALA A 33 15.67 -1.14 21.60
CA ALA A 33 15.81 -0.51 22.90
C ALA A 33 17.15 -0.83 23.54
N ALA A 34 17.55 -2.12 23.56
CA ALA A 34 18.84 -2.55 24.10
C ALA A 34 20.03 -1.93 23.36
N ARG A 35 19.98 -1.87 22.01
CA ARG A 35 21.04 -1.23 21.19
C ARG A 35 21.17 0.27 21.45
N ARG A 36 20.09 0.94 21.84
CA ARG A 36 20.04 2.37 22.18
C ARG A 36 20.40 2.65 23.63
N GLY A 37 20.58 1.60 24.45
CA GLY A 37 20.82 1.72 25.87
C GLY A 37 19.59 2.13 26.68
N HIS A 38 18.38 1.88 26.15
CA HIS A 38 17.15 2.12 26.89
C HIS A 38 16.92 1.01 27.91
N ASP A 39 16.56 1.35 29.14
CA ASP A 39 16.22 0.37 30.18
C ASP A 39 14.83 -0.26 29.97
N GLN A 40 13.98 0.37 29.18
CA GLN A 40 12.62 -0.07 28.87
C GLN A 40 12.32 0.17 27.39
N VAL A 41 11.44 -0.67 26.82
CA VAL A 41 10.98 -0.51 25.43
C VAL A 41 9.95 0.61 25.40
N GLY A 42 10.19 1.65 24.61
CA GLY A 42 9.33 2.81 24.43
C GLY A 42 8.55 2.77 23.10
N THR A 43 7.64 3.71 22.92
CA THR A 43 6.81 3.87 21.71
C THR A 43 7.67 3.99 20.44
N ALA A 44 8.76 4.78 20.51
CA ALA A 44 9.69 4.93 19.37
C ALA A 44 10.39 3.62 18.98
N ASP A 45 10.68 2.73 19.95
CA ASP A 45 11.30 1.44 19.66
C ASP A 45 10.31 0.51 18.94
N PHE A 46 9.03 0.54 19.30
CA PHE A 46 7.98 -0.18 18.57
C PHE A 46 7.76 0.35 17.15
N ALA A 47 7.71 1.67 16.99
CA ALA A 47 7.55 2.28 15.67
C ALA A 47 8.69 1.91 14.72
N ASP A 48 9.94 2.01 15.19
CA ASP A 48 11.12 1.67 14.39
C ASP A 48 11.26 0.16 14.15
N ALA A 49 10.80 -0.69 15.09
CA ALA A 49 10.75 -2.12 14.90
C ALA A 49 9.74 -2.51 13.84
N LEU A 50 8.55 -1.91 13.87
CA LEU A 50 7.51 -2.10 12.86
C LEU A 50 8.03 -1.67 11.49
N GLU A 51 8.65 -0.50 11.42
CA GLU A 51 9.26 0.00 10.20
C GLU A 51 10.31 -0.96 9.65
N LYS A 52 11.19 -1.50 10.50
CA LYS A 52 12.20 -2.48 10.10
C LYS A 52 11.59 -3.78 9.58
N ILE A 53 10.49 -4.25 10.18
CA ILE A 53 9.81 -5.49 9.77
C ILE A 53 9.11 -5.29 8.43
N VAL A 54 8.40 -4.17 8.28
CA VAL A 54 7.59 -3.89 7.08
C VAL A 54 8.46 -3.44 5.90
N LEU A 55 9.41 -2.54 6.13
CA LEU A 55 10.21 -1.90 5.07
C LEU A 55 11.61 -2.50 4.90
N GLY A 56 12.04 -3.34 5.83
CA GLY A 56 13.40 -3.90 5.83
C GLY A 56 14.43 -3.02 6.54
N SER A 57 15.63 -3.58 6.69
CA SER A 57 16.75 -2.87 7.35
C SER A 57 17.33 -1.80 6.43
N VAL A 58 17.68 -0.65 7.01
CA VAL A 58 18.40 0.43 6.32
C VAL A 58 19.73 -0.09 5.79
N ARG A 59 20.05 0.27 4.55
CA ARG A 59 21.34 -0.05 3.90
C ARG A 59 22.17 1.22 3.76
N GLY A 60 23.42 1.14 4.15
CA GLY A 60 24.39 2.24 3.98
C GLY A 60 24.91 2.36 2.55
N ILE A 61 23.99 2.47 1.56
CA ILE A 61 24.35 2.70 0.16
C ILE A 61 24.42 4.21 -0.08
N MET A 62 25.49 4.67 -0.70
CA MET A 62 25.60 6.04 -1.18
C MET A 62 25.08 6.11 -2.62
N LEU A 63 23.88 6.67 -2.78
CA LEU A 63 23.33 6.98 -4.11
C LEU A 63 24.02 8.23 -4.67
N SER A 64 24.22 8.26 -5.97
CA SER A 64 24.59 9.50 -6.67
C SER A 64 23.45 10.53 -6.53
N ARG A 65 23.77 11.80 -6.76
CA ARG A 65 22.75 12.87 -6.73
C ARG A 65 21.61 12.59 -7.72
N GLU A 66 21.96 12.12 -8.90
CA GLU A 66 20.99 11.80 -9.96
C GLU A 66 20.09 10.63 -9.56
N GLU A 67 20.66 9.52 -9.06
CA GLU A 67 19.89 8.37 -8.59
C GLU A 67 18.96 8.75 -7.44
N ARG A 68 19.45 9.60 -6.51
CA ARG A 68 18.65 10.06 -5.38
C ARG A 68 17.46 10.92 -5.84
N GLU A 69 17.69 11.82 -6.81
CA GLU A 69 16.63 12.63 -7.40
C GLU A 69 15.61 11.77 -8.14
N ARG A 70 16.08 10.83 -8.95
CA ARG A 70 15.21 9.88 -9.66
C ARG A 70 14.37 9.05 -8.69
N THR A 71 14.98 8.53 -7.63
CA THR A 71 14.26 7.80 -6.58
C THR A 71 13.20 8.69 -5.91
N ALA A 72 13.49 9.96 -5.65
CA ALA A 72 12.52 10.88 -5.05
C ALA A 72 11.30 11.10 -5.96
N TYR A 73 11.50 11.25 -7.26
CA TYR A 73 10.38 11.34 -8.20
C TYR A 73 9.61 10.02 -8.34
N HIS A 74 10.31 8.90 -8.35
CA HIS A 74 9.70 7.57 -8.39
C HIS A 74 8.75 7.36 -7.20
N GLU A 75 9.25 7.54 -5.97
CA GLU A 75 8.44 7.37 -4.76
C GLU A 75 7.32 8.42 -4.67
N SER A 76 7.58 9.65 -5.13
CA SER A 76 6.55 10.69 -5.21
C SER A 76 5.43 10.33 -6.18
N GLY A 77 5.74 9.63 -7.26
CA GLY A 77 4.75 9.13 -8.20
C GLY A 77 3.80 8.13 -7.56
N HIS A 78 4.32 7.13 -6.85
CA HIS A 78 3.53 6.17 -6.08
C HIS A 78 2.66 6.88 -5.03
N ALA A 79 3.27 7.77 -4.26
CA ALA A 79 2.58 8.48 -3.18
C ALA A 79 1.46 9.38 -3.71
N LEU A 80 1.73 10.18 -4.73
CA LEU A 80 0.74 11.12 -5.26
C LEU A 80 -0.45 10.40 -5.89
N LEU A 81 -0.21 9.32 -6.65
CA LEU A 81 -1.30 8.50 -7.18
C LEU A 81 -2.08 7.81 -6.05
N GLY A 82 -1.41 7.32 -5.01
CA GLY A 82 -2.08 6.78 -3.83
C GLY A 82 -2.97 7.79 -3.13
N MET A 83 -2.55 9.06 -3.05
CA MET A 83 -3.35 10.13 -2.44
C MET A 83 -4.53 10.58 -3.31
N LEU A 84 -4.39 10.54 -4.65
CA LEU A 84 -5.39 11.06 -5.59
C LEU A 84 -6.39 9.99 -6.07
N THR A 85 -6.07 8.70 -5.92
CA THR A 85 -6.95 7.61 -6.38
C THR A 85 -8.07 7.36 -5.39
N PRO A 86 -9.35 7.51 -5.79
CA PRO A 86 -10.47 7.30 -4.89
C PRO A 86 -10.52 5.87 -4.32
N GLY A 87 -10.60 5.75 -3.00
CA GLY A 87 -10.66 4.47 -2.30
C GLY A 87 -9.34 3.72 -2.20
N ALA A 88 -8.22 4.32 -2.61
CA ALA A 88 -6.89 3.80 -2.33
C ALA A 88 -6.60 3.79 -0.82
N ASP A 89 -5.66 2.95 -0.41
CA ASP A 89 -5.19 2.94 0.97
C ASP A 89 -4.36 4.20 1.24
N PRO A 90 -4.51 4.82 2.42
CA PRO A 90 -3.73 6.02 2.77
C PRO A 90 -2.23 5.82 2.69
N VAL A 91 -1.53 6.84 2.21
CA VAL A 91 -0.06 6.87 2.23
C VAL A 91 0.39 7.20 3.64
N ARG A 92 1.06 6.25 4.29
CA ARG A 92 1.52 6.37 5.68
C ARG A 92 2.93 6.91 5.80
N LYS A 93 3.76 6.60 4.81
CA LYS A 93 5.16 6.99 4.81
C LYS A 93 5.74 6.97 3.40
N VAL A 94 6.62 7.91 3.10
CA VAL A 94 7.41 7.93 1.87
C VAL A 94 8.87 8.14 2.25
N SER A 95 9.79 7.35 1.70
CA SER A 95 11.21 7.46 2.02
C SER A 95 12.09 7.13 0.83
N ILE A 96 13.20 7.84 0.69
CA ILE A 96 14.26 7.58 -0.27
C ILE A 96 15.52 7.01 0.39
N ILE A 97 15.38 6.54 1.63
CA ILE A 97 16.46 5.82 2.32
C ILE A 97 16.44 4.36 1.86
N PRO A 98 17.54 3.85 1.27
CA PRO A 98 17.60 2.48 0.78
C PRO A 98 17.36 1.44 1.89
N ARG A 99 16.46 0.48 1.64
CA ARG A 99 16.11 -0.60 2.57
C ARG A 99 15.99 -1.93 1.84
N GLY A 100 16.49 -3.00 2.45
CA GLY A 100 16.41 -4.32 1.83
C GLY A 100 16.95 -4.32 0.40
N ARG A 101 16.10 -4.54 -0.60
CA ARG A 101 16.44 -4.47 -2.04
C ARG A 101 15.97 -3.18 -2.71
N ALA A 102 15.13 -2.39 -2.05
CA ALA A 102 14.58 -1.15 -2.58
C ALA A 102 15.48 0.06 -2.31
N LEU A 103 15.50 1.01 -3.23
CA LEU A 103 16.21 2.29 -3.10
C LEU A 103 15.36 3.35 -2.40
N GLY A 104 14.04 3.19 -2.42
CA GLY A 104 13.06 3.99 -1.71
C GLY A 104 11.87 3.12 -1.32
N VAL A 105 10.87 3.69 -0.71
CA VAL A 105 9.61 3.03 -0.35
C VAL A 105 8.48 4.01 -0.16
N THR A 106 7.33 3.68 -0.72
CA THR A 106 6.04 4.32 -0.44
C THR A 106 5.17 3.30 0.27
N PHE A 107 4.95 3.52 1.56
CA PHE A 107 4.15 2.63 2.39
C PHE A 107 2.70 3.10 2.47
N GLN A 108 1.79 2.24 2.04
CA GLN A 108 0.35 2.41 2.11
C GLN A 108 -0.24 1.31 2.98
N ALA A 109 -1.17 1.68 3.85
CA ALA A 109 -1.87 0.70 4.69
C ALA A 109 -3.32 1.15 4.89
N PRO A 110 -4.28 0.21 4.84
CA PRO A 110 -5.68 0.49 5.11
C PRO A 110 -5.91 0.86 6.58
N ASP A 111 -6.95 1.67 6.85
CA ASP A 111 -7.39 1.99 8.22
C ASP A 111 -8.12 0.80 8.89
N THR A 112 -8.63 -0.13 8.09
CA THR A 112 -9.40 -1.29 8.56
C THR A 112 -9.06 -2.54 7.76
N ASP A 113 -9.22 -3.71 8.38
CA ASP A 113 -9.06 -4.99 7.69
C ASP A 113 -10.04 -5.12 6.52
N ARG A 114 -9.54 -5.53 5.36
CA ARG A 114 -10.34 -5.80 4.15
C ARG A 114 -10.29 -7.27 3.78
N TYR A 115 -11.45 -7.87 3.64
CA TYR A 115 -11.59 -9.29 3.26
C TYR A 115 -11.99 -9.49 1.79
N GLY A 116 -12.39 -8.42 1.10
CA GLY A 116 -12.77 -8.45 -0.31
C GLY A 116 -12.30 -7.18 -1.03
N TYR A 117 -11.89 -7.34 -2.27
CA TYR A 117 -11.38 -6.27 -3.10
C TYR A 117 -12.27 -6.09 -4.33
N SER A 118 -12.79 -4.89 -4.57
CA SER A 118 -13.53 -4.56 -5.79
C SER A 118 -12.58 -4.41 -6.98
N GLU A 119 -13.11 -4.54 -8.19
CA GLU A 119 -12.35 -4.27 -9.42
C GLU A 119 -11.77 -2.85 -9.41
N GLN A 120 -12.57 -1.85 -9.03
CA GLN A 120 -12.11 -0.46 -8.93
C GLN A 120 -10.92 -0.30 -7.97
N TYR A 121 -10.97 -0.92 -6.81
CA TYR A 121 -9.87 -0.90 -5.84
C TYR A 121 -8.59 -1.54 -6.42
N LEU A 122 -8.72 -2.69 -7.10
CA LEU A 122 -7.58 -3.38 -7.70
C LEU A 122 -6.98 -2.58 -8.86
N ARG A 123 -7.80 -1.94 -9.68
CA ARG A 123 -7.33 -1.00 -10.72
C ARG A 123 -6.58 0.17 -10.08
N GLY A 124 -7.11 0.77 -9.02
CA GLY A 124 -6.41 1.82 -8.28
C GLY A 124 -5.06 1.35 -7.71
N ARG A 125 -4.96 0.09 -7.26
CA ARG A 125 -3.69 -0.52 -6.85
C ARG A 125 -2.70 -0.65 -8.00
N ILE A 126 -3.17 -0.99 -9.21
CA ILE A 126 -2.34 -1.05 -10.42
C ILE A 126 -1.86 0.37 -10.80
N VAL A 127 -2.78 1.36 -10.82
CA VAL A 127 -2.44 2.77 -11.09
C VAL A 127 -1.37 3.27 -10.12
N GLY A 128 -1.57 3.06 -8.81
CA GLY A 128 -0.61 3.44 -7.78
C GLY A 128 0.76 2.78 -7.96
N ALA A 129 0.79 1.47 -8.26
CA ALA A 129 2.03 0.74 -8.49
C ALA A 129 2.77 1.16 -9.77
N LEU A 130 2.07 1.69 -10.78
CA LEU A 130 2.68 2.25 -11.98
C LEU A 130 3.23 3.67 -11.78
N GLY A 131 2.95 4.29 -10.63
CA GLY A 131 3.26 5.68 -10.32
C GLY A 131 4.74 6.04 -10.42
N GLY A 132 5.62 5.19 -9.92
CA GLY A 132 7.06 5.40 -9.98
C GLY A 132 7.57 5.46 -11.43
N ARG A 133 7.18 4.47 -12.25
CA ARG A 133 7.52 4.41 -13.66
C ARG A 133 6.96 5.62 -14.43
N ALA A 134 5.69 5.94 -14.21
CA ALA A 134 5.03 7.08 -14.87
C ALA A 134 5.70 8.42 -14.50
N ALA A 135 6.11 8.59 -13.25
CA ALA A 135 6.85 9.78 -12.81
C ALA A 135 8.20 9.89 -13.51
N GLU A 136 8.98 8.80 -13.63
CA GLU A 136 10.24 8.79 -14.36
C GLU A 136 10.04 9.16 -15.84
N GLU A 137 9.02 8.62 -16.48
CA GLU A 137 8.68 8.88 -17.89
C GLU A 137 8.34 10.35 -18.12
N ILE A 138 7.53 10.96 -17.25
CA ILE A 138 7.14 12.39 -17.35
C ILE A 138 8.32 13.33 -17.09
N VAL A 139 9.17 12.99 -16.12
CA VAL A 139 10.23 13.91 -15.65
C VAL A 139 11.48 13.78 -16.51
N TYR A 140 11.87 12.56 -16.88
CA TYR A 140 13.15 12.27 -17.55
C TYR A 140 13.00 11.84 -18.99
N SER A 141 11.77 11.59 -19.47
CA SER A 141 11.49 10.95 -20.77
C SER A 141 12.24 9.62 -20.95
N ASP A 142 12.50 8.92 -19.85
CA ASP A 142 13.26 7.69 -19.76
C ASP A 142 12.76 6.88 -18.55
N VAL A 143 12.99 5.57 -18.57
CA VAL A 143 12.59 4.65 -17.51
C VAL A 143 13.76 3.77 -17.09
N THR A 144 13.77 3.36 -15.84
CA THR A 144 14.83 2.51 -15.29
C THR A 144 14.32 1.13 -14.88
N THR A 145 15.25 0.24 -14.53
CA THR A 145 14.94 -1.06 -13.93
C THR A 145 14.39 -0.96 -12.52
N GLY A 146 14.32 0.24 -11.95
CA GLY A 146 13.80 0.46 -10.59
C GLY A 146 12.35 0.00 -10.40
N ALA A 147 11.56 0.04 -11.48
CA ALA A 147 10.16 -0.40 -11.46
C ALA A 147 9.95 -1.93 -11.65
N GLU A 148 11.00 -2.78 -11.56
CA GLU A 148 10.87 -4.24 -11.78
C GLU A 148 9.84 -4.86 -10.83
N SER A 149 9.95 -4.59 -9.54
CA SER A 149 9.01 -5.12 -8.53
C SER A 149 7.59 -4.61 -8.72
N ASP A 150 7.44 -3.37 -9.15
CA ASP A 150 6.12 -2.76 -9.39
C ASP A 150 5.43 -3.42 -10.58
N LEU A 151 6.19 -3.67 -11.66
CA LEU A 151 5.68 -4.38 -12.84
C LEU A 151 5.30 -5.83 -12.51
N ASP A 152 6.06 -6.52 -11.66
CA ASP A 152 5.71 -7.86 -11.17
C ASP A 152 4.40 -7.83 -10.38
N GLN A 153 4.24 -6.86 -9.49
CA GLN A 153 3.00 -6.67 -8.71
C GLN A 153 1.81 -6.34 -9.62
N VAL A 154 1.95 -5.38 -10.53
CA VAL A 154 0.93 -4.98 -11.50
C VAL A 154 0.47 -6.16 -12.34
N THR A 155 1.42 -6.91 -12.90
CA THR A 155 1.13 -8.09 -13.72
C THR A 155 0.42 -9.16 -12.91
N SER A 156 0.85 -9.41 -11.68
CA SER A 156 0.24 -10.40 -10.79
C SER A 156 -1.21 -10.03 -10.45
N ILE A 157 -1.49 -8.76 -10.12
CA ILE A 157 -2.86 -8.29 -9.83
C ILE A 157 -3.74 -8.44 -11.06
N ALA A 158 -3.32 -7.92 -12.21
CA ALA A 158 -4.09 -7.98 -13.45
C ALA A 158 -4.38 -9.43 -13.90
N ARG A 159 -3.40 -10.34 -13.78
CA ARG A 159 -3.62 -11.77 -14.06
C ARG A 159 -4.65 -12.42 -13.15
N GLN A 160 -4.67 -12.07 -11.87
CA GLN A 160 -5.66 -12.57 -10.94
C GLN A 160 -7.05 -11.99 -11.22
N MET A 161 -7.14 -10.70 -11.55
CA MET A 161 -8.40 -10.05 -11.94
C MET A 161 -9.04 -10.77 -13.13
N VAL A 162 -8.27 -10.99 -14.19
CA VAL A 162 -8.75 -11.61 -15.43
C VAL A 162 -8.94 -13.11 -15.28
N GLY A 163 -7.93 -13.81 -14.76
CA GLY A 163 -7.88 -15.27 -14.83
C GLY A 163 -8.48 -16.00 -13.64
N ARG A 164 -8.74 -15.30 -12.53
CA ARG A 164 -9.22 -15.92 -11.29
C ARG A 164 -10.52 -15.35 -10.74
N TRP A 165 -10.69 -14.03 -10.82
CA TRP A 165 -11.80 -13.34 -10.17
C TRP A 165 -12.91 -12.93 -11.13
N GLY A 166 -12.77 -13.25 -12.43
CA GLY A 166 -13.79 -12.98 -13.43
C GLY A 166 -14.03 -11.49 -13.66
N MET A 167 -13.00 -10.65 -13.48
CA MET A 167 -13.05 -9.19 -13.64
C MET A 167 -12.63 -8.77 -15.06
N SER A 168 -13.06 -9.51 -16.08
CA SER A 168 -12.90 -9.19 -17.49
C SER A 168 -14.12 -9.70 -18.25
N ASP A 169 -14.80 -8.80 -18.95
CA ASP A 169 -15.98 -9.14 -19.76
C ASP A 169 -15.64 -10.11 -20.91
N ALA A 170 -14.43 -10.01 -21.46
CA ALA A 170 -13.99 -10.85 -22.58
C ALA A 170 -13.76 -12.30 -22.15
N VAL A 171 -13.25 -12.54 -20.94
CA VAL A 171 -13.03 -13.89 -20.39
C VAL A 171 -14.29 -14.39 -19.69
N GLY A 172 -15.05 -13.49 -19.05
CA GLY A 172 -16.26 -13.79 -18.31
C GLY A 172 -16.01 -14.25 -16.87
N PRO A 173 -17.08 -14.58 -16.13
CA PRO A 173 -17.02 -14.89 -14.68
C PRO A 173 -16.57 -16.35 -14.44
N ILE A 174 -15.40 -16.71 -14.95
CA ILE A 174 -14.79 -18.04 -14.83
C ILE A 174 -13.37 -17.96 -14.30
N ALA A 175 -12.93 -18.97 -13.55
CA ALA A 175 -11.55 -19.12 -13.15
C ALA A 175 -10.82 -20.03 -14.16
N VAL A 176 -9.89 -19.44 -14.92
CA VAL A 176 -9.12 -20.15 -15.95
C VAL A 176 -7.65 -20.32 -15.60
N LEU A 177 -7.14 -19.61 -14.60
CA LEU A 177 -5.77 -19.78 -14.12
C LEU A 177 -5.76 -20.53 -12.77
N PRO A 178 -4.74 -21.36 -12.52
CA PRO A 178 -4.54 -22.01 -11.24
C PRO A 178 -4.24 -20.99 -10.13
N PRO A 179 -4.40 -21.34 -8.85
CA PRO A 179 -3.92 -20.52 -7.74
C PRO A 179 -2.43 -20.25 -7.88
N PRO A 180 -1.95 -19.07 -7.42
CA PRO A 180 -0.53 -18.77 -7.39
C PRO A 180 0.26 -19.86 -6.67
N GLY A 181 1.39 -20.30 -7.26
CA GLY A 181 2.21 -21.37 -6.72
C GLY A 181 1.67 -22.81 -6.99
N GLN A 182 0.58 -22.95 -7.73
CA GLN A 182 0.03 -24.25 -8.16
C GLN A 182 0.03 -24.43 -9.69
N GLU A 183 0.83 -23.64 -10.39
CA GLU A 183 1.00 -23.76 -11.82
C GLU A 183 1.61 -25.12 -12.18
N SER A 184 1.03 -25.80 -13.19
CA SER A 184 1.58 -27.06 -13.68
C SER A 184 2.90 -26.80 -14.42
N PRO A 185 4.01 -27.44 -14.01
CA PRO A 185 5.31 -27.27 -14.71
C PRO A 185 5.26 -27.67 -16.20
N LEU A 186 4.25 -28.47 -16.57
CA LEU A 186 4.05 -28.96 -17.94
C LEU A 186 2.98 -28.16 -18.70
N GLY A 187 2.39 -27.11 -18.11
CA GLY A 187 1.31 -26.33 -18.73
C GLY A 187 0.03 -27.17 -18.98
N LEU A 188 -0.16 -28.25 -18.22
CA LEU A 188 -1.28 -29.20 -18.38
C LEU A 188 -2.48 -28.84 -17.49
N ASP A 189 -2.72 -27.56 -17.32
CA ASP A 189 -3.83 -26.99 -16.53
C ASP A 189 -5.19 -27.06 -17.24
N GLY A 190 -5.27 -27.72 -18.40
CA GLY A 190 -6.52 -27.95 -19.13
C GLY A 190 -7.08 -26.70 -19.82
N VAL A 191 -6.38 -25.58 -19.79
CA VAL A 191 -6.79 -24.33 -20.42
C VAL A 191 -6.40 -24.31 -21.90
N ALA A 192 -7.37 -24.03 -22.78
CA ALA A 192 -7.12 -23.94 -24.22
C ALA A 192 -6.13 -22.80 -24.55
N PRO A 193 -5.25 -22.98 -25.58
CA PRO A 193 -4.32 -21.91 -25.99
C PRO A 193 -5.00 -20.58 -26.29
N ALA A 194 -6.14 -20.58 -26.97
CA ALA A 194 -6.92 -19.37 -27.29
C ALA A 194 -7.40 -18.64 -26.01
N THR A 195 -7.74 -19.38 -24.96
CA THR A 195 -8.15 -18.76 -23.69
C THR A 195 -6.95 -18.11 -22.98
N ARG A 196 -5.76 -18.71 -23.05
CA ARG A 196 -4.55 -18.13 -22.50
C ARG A 196 -4.15 -16.84 -23.23
N GLU A 197 -4.22 -16.88 -24.57
CA GLU A 197 -3.96 -15.69 -25.40
C GLU A 197 -4.93 -14.56 -25.04
N LEU A 198 -6.22 -14.87 -24.88
CA LEU A 198 -7.23 -13.90 -24.46
C LEU A 198 -6.93 -13.32 -23.07
N VAL A 199 -6.51 -14.15 -22.10
CA VAL A 199 -6.08 -13.68 -20.77
C VAL A 199 -4.90 -12.72 -20.90
N ASP A 200 -3.88 -13.06 -21.68
CA ASP A 200 -2.70 -12.22 -21.85
C ASP A 200 -3.03 -10.88 -22.54
N LEU A 201 -3.96 -10.87 -23.50
CA LEU A 201 -4.47 -9.64 -24.12
C LEU A 201 -5.24 -8.75 -23.13
N GLU A 202 -6.10 -9.34 -22.33
CA GLU A 202 -6.89 -8.60 -21.32
C GLU A 202 -6.01 -8.06 -20.18
N VAL A 203 -5.02 -8.82 -19.73
CA VAL A 203 -4.02 -8.36 -18.76
C VAL A 203 -3.30 -7.13 -19.30
N ARG A 204 -2.81 -7.18 -20.54
CA ARG A 204 -2.15 -6.05 -21.19
C ARG A 204 -3.09 -4.85 -21.29
N ARG A 205 -4.32 -5.04 -21.74
CA ARG A 205 -5.32 -3.97 -21.84
C ARG A 205 -5.53 -3.24 -20.49
N ILE A 206 -5.72 -4.01 -19.41
CA ILE A 206 -5.91 -3.43 -18.06
C ILE A 206 -4.68 -2.64 -17.62
N VAL A 207 -3.48 -3.19 -17.85
CA VAL A 207 -2.23 -2.53 -17.47
C VAL A 207 -2.01 -1.25 -18.28
N ASP A 208 -2.23 -1.30 -19.62
CA ASP A 208 -2.07 -0.14 -20.49
C ASP A 208 -3.06 0.98 -20.11
N GLU A 209 -4.35 0.65 -19.88
CA GLU A 209 -5.35 1.62 -19.43
C GLU A 209 -4.96 2.27 -18.07
N CYS A 210 -4.50 1.48 -17.11
CA CYS A 210 -4.04 1.99 -15.82
C CYS A 210 -2.76 2.84 -15.94
N HIS A 211 -1.87 2.51 -16.88
CA HIS A 211 -0.68 3.29 -17.15
C HIS A 211 -1.02 4.65 -17.78
N ASP A 212 -1.94 4.67 -18.75
CA ASP A 212 -2.44 5.92 -19.34
C ASP A 212 -3.10 6.81 -18.29
N GLU A 213 -3.88 6.22 -17.36
CA GLU A 213 -4.49 6.94 -16.23
C GLU A 213 -3.42 7.52 -15.30
N ALA A 214 -2.37 6.75 -14.97
CA ALA A 214 -1.26 7.20 -14.14
C ALA A 214 -0.53 8.38 -14.78
N LEU A 215 -0.19 8.29 -16.08
CA LEU A 215 0.46 9.37 -16.83
C LEU A 215 -0.42 10.63 -16.88
N ALA A 216 -1.70 10.49 -17.19
CA ALA A 216 -2.65 11.60 -17.27
C ALA A 216 -2.77 12.30 -15.90
N THR A 217 -2.93 11.53 -14.82
CA THR A 217 -3.07 12.06 -13.47
C THR A 217 -1.82 12.80 -13.02
N LEU A 218 -0.62 12.19 -13.16
CA LEU A 218 0.63 12.83 -12.74
C LEU A 218 0.96 14.04 -13.62
N THR A 219 0.61 14.03 -14.90
CA THR A 219 0.79 15.21 -15.79
C THR A 219 -0.10 16.37 -15.35
N ALA A 220 -1.37 16.09 -15.02
CA ALA A 220 -2.30 17.10 -14.52
C ALA A 220 -1.88 17.68 -13.15
N HIS A 221 -1.19 16.88 -12.35
CA HIS A 221 -0.74 17.21 -10.99
C HIS A 221 0.79 17.38 -10.89
N ARG A 222 1.44 17.83 -11.97
CA ARG A 222 2.90 17.94 -12.07
C ARG A 222 3.52 18.79 -10.95
N GLU A 223 2.91 19.90 -10.60
CA GLU A 223 3.41 20.77 -9.54
C GLU A 223 3.39 20.08 -8.16
N GLN A 224 2.38 19.25 -7.90
CA GLN A 224 2.29 18.48 -6.67
C GLN A 224 3.36 17.38 -6.62
N LEU A 225 3.61 16.71 -7.75
CA LEU A 225 4.70 15.74 -7.89
C LEU A 225 6.06 16.39 -7.60
N ASP A 226 6.33 17.57 -8.18
CA ASP A 226 7.58 18.29 -7.98
C ASP A 226 7.77 18.72 -6.52
N ARG A 227 6.71 19.23 -5.85
CA ARG A 227 6.77 19.60 -4.42
C ARG A 227 7.09 18.41 -3.53
N LEU A 228 6.42 17.27 -3.77
CA LEU A 228 6.63 16.06 -2.98
C LEU A 228 8.06 15.52 -3.15
N ALA A 229 8.55 15.47 -4.39
CA ALA A 229 9.93 15.07 -4.69
C ALA A 229 10.97 15.97 -4.02
N HIS A 230 10.77 17.30 -4.08
CA HIS A 230 11.66 18.25 -3.40
C HIS A 230 11.63 18.11 -1.87
N ALA A 231 10.46 17.86 -1.28
CA ALA A 231 10.36 17.61 0.15
C ALA A 231 11.11 16.32 0.56
N LEU A 232 10.99 15.25 -0.23
CA LEU A 232 11.75 14.01 -0.03
C LEU A 232 13.25 14.21 -0.17
N LEU A 233 13.71 15.00 -1.15
CA LEU A 233 15.13 15.33 -1.30
C LEU A 233 15.68 16.09 -0.10
N ALA A 234 14.86 16.95 0.53
CA ALA A 234 15.26 17.73 1.69
C ALA A 234 15.26 16.93 3.01
N LYS A 235 14.27 16.06 3.21
CA LYS A 235 14.03 15.37 4.48
C LYS A 235 14.38 13.88 4.46
N GLU A 236 14.56 13.29 3.27
CA GLU A 236 14.79 11.85 2.98
C GLU A 236 13.62 10.93 3.36
N THR A 237 12.79 11.33 4.28
CA THR A 237 11.60 10.61 4.73
C THR A 237 10.52 11.61 5.09
N LEU A 238 9.29 11.32 4.68
CA LEU A 238 8.09 12.06 5.04
C LEU A 238 7.12 11.08 5.71
N ASP A 239 6.59 11.46 6.87
CA ASP A 239 5.44 10.79 7.46
C ASP A 239 4.16 11.16 6.71
N GLU A 240 3.03 10.59 7.16
CA GLU A 240 1.73 10.80 6.54
C GLU A 240 1.38 12.30 6.43
N ASP A 241 1.43 13.02 7.54
CA ASP A 241 1.03 14.44 7.59
C ASP A 241 1.96 15.31 6.74
N GLU A 242 3.26 15.05 6.79
CA GLU A 242 4.27 15.75 5.99
C GLU A 242 4.10 15.48 4.49
N ALA A 243 3.78 14.24 4.10
CA ALA A 243 3.59 13.85 2.70
C ALA A 243 2.35 14.52 2.09
N TYR A 244 1.20 14.45 2.78
CA TYR A 244 -0.03 15.12 2.33
C TYR A 244 0.11 16.64 2.30
N ALA A 245 0.77 17.23 3.30
CA ALA A 245 1.05 18.67 3.32
C ALA A 245 1.97 19.09 2.17
N ALA A 246 3.03 18.33 1.87
CA ALA A 246 3.95 18.62 0.77
C ALA A 246 3.25 18.53 -0.60
N ALA A 247 2.36 17.55 -0.78
CA ALA A 247 1.56 17.36 -1.98
C ALA A 247 0.41 18.39 -2.10
N GLU A 248 0.06 19.10 -1.02
CA GLU A 248 -1.14 19.95 -0.93
C GLU A 248 -2.41 19.17 -1.31
N VAL A 249 -2.49 17.90 -0.89
CA VAL A 249 -3.67 17.05 -1.06
C VAL A 249 -4.43 17.01 0.25
N PRO A 250 -5.74 17.35 0.27
CA PRO A 250 -6.55 17.19 1.47
C PRO A 250 -6.55 15.73 1.89
N ARG A 251 -6.39 15.50 3.19
CA ARG A 251 -6.58 14.16 3.75
C ARG A 251 -8.09 13.91 3.86
N ASP A 252 -8.59 12.91 3.13
CA ASP A 252 -9.95 12.44 3.37
C ASP A 252 -10.03 11.86 4.78
N GLU A 253 -10.95 12.39 5.59
CA GLU A 253 -11.26 11.74 6.86
C GLU A 253 -11.76 10.33 6.54
N ALA A 254 -11.08 9.30 7.06
CA ALA A 254 -11.54 7.93 6.91
C ALA A 254 -13.02 7.85 7.30
N PRO A 255 -13.91 7.24 6.49
CA PRO A 255 -15.29 7.05 6.87
C PRO A 255 -15.29 6.34 8.20
N GLY A 256 -15.89 6.97 9.24
CA GLY A 256 -15.83 6.51 10.61
C GLY A 256 -16.13 5.01 10.67
N VAL A 257 -15.29 4.28 11.39
CA VAL A 257 -15.48 2.84 11.60
C VAL A 257 -16.87 2.64 12.17
N LEU A 258 -17.76 2.00 11.40
CA LEU A 258 -19.10 1.67 11.89
C LEU A 258 -18.94 0.82 13.15
N ALA A 259 -19.47 1.30 14.27
CA ALA A 259 -19.48 0.52 15.50
C ALA A 259 -20.20 -0.81 15.21
N ARG A 260 -19.76 -1.91 15.84
CA ARG A 260 -20.29 -3.27 15.62
C ARG A 260 -21.82 -3.38 15.63
N GLY A 261 -22.51 -2.41 16.20
CA GLY A 261 -23.99 -2.32 16.26
C GLY A 261 -24.64 -1.57 15.10
N ASP A 262 -23.88 -0.96 14.20
CA ASP A 262 -24.39 -0.12 13.11
C ASP A 262 -24.40 -0.84 11.75
N VAL A 263 -23.97 -2.10 11.72
CA VAL A 263 -23.99 -2.92 10.51
C VAL A 263 -25.36 -3.58 10.37
N PRO A 264 -26.14 -3.29 9.32
CA PRO A 264 -27.44 -3.94 9.11
C PRO A 264 -27.27 -5.47 9.01
N GLY A 265 -27.94 -6.21 9.87
CA GLY A 265 -27.91 -7.69 9.87
C GLY A 265 -27.00 -8.35 10.91
N ILE A 266 -26.22 -7.62 11.68
CA ILE A 266 -25.53 -8.19 12.85
C ILE A 266 -26.42 -8.04 14.07
N LEU A 267 -26.83 -9.19 14.64
CA LEU A 267 -27.56 -9.23 15.91
C LEU A 267 -26.69 -8.63 17.02
N PRO A 268 -27.26 -7.78 17.91
CA PRO A 268 -26.52 -7.23 19.03
C PRO A 268 -25.97 -8.36 19.93
N ASP A 269 -24.75 -8.18 20.41
CA ASP A 269 -24.12 -9.10 21.36
C ASP A 269 -25.01 -9.27 22.59
N PRO A 270 -25.50 -10.48 22.93
CA PRO A 270 -26.37 -10.69 24.06
C PRO A 270 -25.72 -10.41 25.43
N GLY A 271 -24.42 -10.15 25.47
CA GLY A 271 -23.65 -9.79 26.67
C GLY A 271 -23.32 -8.29 26.81
N ALA A 272 -23.67 -7.46 25.84
CA ALA A 272 -23.35 -6.03 25.90
C ALA A 272 -24.27 -5.29 26.89
N PRO A 273 -23.73 -4.37 27.73
CA PRO A 273 -24.56 -3.55 28.61
C PRO A 273 -25.45 -2.61 27.78
N PRO A 274 -26.69 -2.31 28.24
CA PRO A 274 -27.60 -1.43 27.49
C PRO A 274 -27.01 -0.04 27.30
N ARG A 275 -27.13 0.48 26.07
CA ARG A 275 -26.67 1.86 25.73
C ARG A 275 -27.46 2.87 26.59
N ALA A 276 -26.72 3.84 27.14
CA ALA A 276 -27.26 4.85 28.08
C ALA A 276 -28.20 5.91 27.44
N ASP A 277 -28.42 5.89 26.12
CA ASP A 277 -29.05 6.98 25.37
C ASP A 277 -30.49 6.72 24.90
N ALA A 278 -31.28 5.99 25.67
CA ALA A 278 -32.71 5.81 25.39
C ALA A 278 -33.58 6.34 26.56
N VAL A 279 -33.37 7.59 26.97
CA VAL A 279 -34.41 8.32 27.70
C VAL A 279 -35.05 9.34 26.75
N VAL A 280 -36.03 8.87 26.01
CA VAL A 280 -36.97 9.70 25.28
C VAL A 280 -37.80 10.44 26.30
N ALA A 281 -37.74 11.76 26.29
CA ALA A 281 -38.73 12.62 26.93
C ALA A 281 -40.08 12.40 26.22
N GLY A 282 -40.98 11.70 26.88
CA GLY A 282 -42.39 11.63 26.53
C GLY A 282 -43.18 12.46 27.54
N SER A 283 -43.76 13.54 27.08
CA SER A 283 -45.05 14.11 27.52
C SER A 283 -45.41 15.31 26.67
#